data_c21f868d52e6105655cec9a9b336ac55
#
_entry.id   c21f868d52e6105655cec9a9b336ac55
#
_cell.length_a   1.000
_cell.length_b   1.000
_cell.length_c   1.000
_cell.angle_alpha   90.00
_cell.angle_beta   90.00
_cell.angle_gamma   90.00
#
_symmetry.space_group_name_H-M   'P 1'
#
loop_
_entity.id
_entity.type
_entity.pdbx_description
1 polymer ?
#
loop_
_entity_poly.entity_id
_entity_poly.type
_entity_poly.pdbx_seq_one_letter_code
_entity_poly.pdbx_strand_id
1 'polypeptide(L)'
;IVRGLTRISDVESLDVVPSIKKGNELSHSIGLGAMGLHGYLAKNHIQYGSPVAVEFTSVYFMLLNYWSLVASNEIAKERHETFHNFEKSKYADGSYFDKYVSKDWGPKSDLVKKLFANIHIPTIDDWKKLKDDVMADGLYNEYRLAVAPNGSTSYINDSTASLTPIINR
;
A
#
# COMPACT_ATOMS: atom_id res chain seq x y z
N ILE A 1 2.27 8.99 -5.27
CA ILE A 1 3.39 8.45 -4.46
C ILE A 1 3.99 7.22 -5.15
N VAL A 2 3.22 6.16 -5.48
CA VAL A 2 3.74 4.94 -6.14
C VAL A 2 4.55 5.27 -7.39
N ARG A 3 4.00 6.07 -8.32
CA ARG A 3 4.70 6.52 -9.54
C ARG A 3 6.02 7.27 -9.24
N GLY A 4 6.03 8.09 -8.20
CA GLY A 4 7.25 8.81 -7.78
C GLY A 4 8.33 7.87 -7.24
N LEU A 5 7.95 6.93 -6.35
CA LEU A 5 8.86 5.92 -5.82
C LEU A 5 9.41 5.01 -6.94
N THR A 6 8.54 4.56 -7.84
CA THR A 6 8.93 3.75 -8.99
C THR A 6 9.93 4.50 -9.88
N ARG A 7 9.67 5.78 -10.18
CA ARG A 7 10.61 6.58 -10.98
C ARG A 7 11.97 6.74 -10.31
N ILE A 8 12.01 6.96 -9.00
CA ILE A 8 13.28 7.05 -8.26
C ILE A 8 14.02 5.72 -8.36
N SER A 9 13.33 4.59 -8.10
CA SER A 9 13.91 3.25 -8.19
C SER A 9 14.49 2.95 -9.58
N ASP A 10 13.80 3.36 -10.65
CA ASP A 10 14.21 3.09 -12.03
C ASP A 10 15.38 3.95 -12.52
N VAL A 11 15.55 5.18 -11.99
CA VAL A 11 16.63 6.09 -12.43
C VAL A 11 17.88 5.98 -11.57
N GLU A 12 17.82 5.25 -10.47
CA GLU A 12 18.97 5.10 -9.58
C GLU A 12 20.02 4.19 -10.20
N SER A 13 21.25 4.70 -10.33
CA SER A 13 22.37 3.91 -10.85
C SER A 13 22.95 3.03 -9.75
N LEU A 14 22.75 1.74 -9.86
CA LEU A 14 23.25 0.71 -8.94
C LEU A 14 24.41 -0.08 -9.53
N ASP A 15 25.14 0.50 -10.49
CA ASP A 15 26.21 -0.17 -11.23
C ASP A 15 27.35 -0.67 -10.33
N VAL A 16 27.57 0.00 -9.20
CA VAL A 16 28.58 -0.39 -8.19
C VAL A 16 28.19 -1.62 -7.38
N VAL A 17 26.91 -2.04 -7.42
CA VAL A 17 26.40 -3.21 -6.70
C VAL A 17 25.53 -4.06 -7.64
N PRO A 18 26.13 -4.86 -8.51
CA PRO A 18 25.40 -5.57 -9.59
C PRO A 18 24.25 -6.48 -9.11
N SER A 19 24.38 -7.08 -7.93
CA SER A 19 23.33 -7.93 -7.36
C SER A 19 22.08 -7.13 -6.96
N ILE A 20 22.25 -5.93 -6.43
CA ILE A 20 21.14 -5.04 -6.08
C ILE A 20 20.49 -4.51 -7.35
N LYS A 21 21.30 -4.09 -8.33
CA LYS A 21 20.80 -3.66 -9.64
C LYS A 21 19.92 -4.72 -10.28
N LYS A 22 20.42 -5.96 -10.37
CA LYS A 22 19.67 -7.08 -10.93
C LYS A 22 18.37 -7.35 -10.16
N GLY A 23 18.41 -7.31 -8.83
CA GLY A 23 17.21 -7.46 -7.99
C GLY A 23 16.17 -6.38 -8.27
N ASN A 24 16.61 -5.12 -8.40
CA ASN A 24 15.74 -3.99 -8.71
C ASN A 24 15.12 -4.11 -10.11
N GLU A 25 15.91 -4.44 -11.13
CA GLU A 25 15.44 -4.63 -12.52
C GLU A 25 14.44 -5.79 -12.65
N LEU A 26 14.56 -6.83 -11.84
CA LEU A 26 13.62 -7.96 -11.88
C LEU A 26 12.33 -7.69 -11.11
N SER A 27 12.38 -6.99 -10.01
CA SER A 27 11.24 -6.84 -9.10
C SER A 27 10.55 -5.50 -9.20
N HIS A 28 11.25 -4.44 -9.62
CA HIS A 28 10.79 -3.04 -9.58
C HIS A 28 10.15 -2.66 -8.23
N SER A 29 10.66 -3.27 -7.15
CA SER A 29 10.05 -3.18 -5.82
C SER A 29 10.19 -1.79 -5.22
N ILE A 30 9.13 -1.34 -4.56
CA ILE A 30 9.08 -0.11 -3.78
C ILE A 30 8.53 -0.39 -2.39
N GLY A 31 8.75 0.53 -1.46
CA GLY A 31 8.24 0.41 -0.10
C GLY A 31 7.41 1.62 0.31
N LEU A 32 6.13 1.65 -0.07
CA LEU A 32 5.19 2.64 0.45
C LEU A 32 4.71 2.22 1.83
N GLY A 33 4.96 3.04 2.84
CA GLY A 33 4.57 2.79 4.22
C GLY A 33 3.75 3.94 4.81
N ALA A 34 3.52 3.86 6.11
CA ALA A 34 2.84 4.87 6.88
C ALA A 34 3.56 5.11 8.20
N MET A 35 3.45 6.33 8.72
CA MET A 35 3.88 6.72 10.04
C MET A 35 2.79 7.59 10.69
N GLY A 36 2.90 7.82 12.00
CA GLY A 36 2.00 8.74 12.68
C GLY A 36 0.64 8.13 13.04
N LEU A 37 0.44 6.82 12.92
CA LEU A 37 -0.83 6.19 13.26
C LEU A 37 -1.26 6.50 14.69
N HIS A 38 -0.36 6.35 15.67
CA HIS A 38 -0.69 6.63 17.07
C HIS A 38 -1.10 8.10 17.27
N GLY A 39 -0.32 9.05 16.73
CA GLY A 39 -0.62 10.48 16.82
C GLY A 39 -1.95 10.84 16.18
N TYR A 40 -2.25 10.24 15.01
CA TYR A 40 -3.54 10.44 14.33
C TYR A 40 -4.72 9.93 15.16
N LEU A 41 -4.61 8.72 15.72
CA LEU A 41 -5.65 8.13 16.57
C LEU A 41 -5.86 8.98 17.83
N ALA A 42 -4.78 9.40 18.51
CA ALA A 42 -4.84 10.26 19.69
C ALA A 42 -5.53 11.61 19.40
N LYS A 43 -5.19 12.26 18.28
CA LYS A 43 -5.82 13.51 17.84
C LYS A 43 -7.32 13.38 17.61
N ASN A 44 -7.78 12.20 17.23
CA ASN A 44 -9.20 11.90 17.01
C ASN A 44 -9.86 11.23 18.23
N HIS A 45 -9.21 11.24 19.40
CA HIS A 45 -9.70 10.65 20.65
C HIS A 45 -10.02 9.16 20.54
N ILE A 46 -9.26 8.44 19.71
CA ILE A 46 -9.39 6.99 19.52
C ILE A 46 -8.27 6.29 20.28
N GLN A 47 -8.66 5.48 21.24
CA GLN A 47 -7.70 4.70 22.02
C GLN A 47 -6.99 3.68 21.11
N TYR A 48 -5.66 3.67 21.12
CA TYR A 48 -4.86 2.70 20.38
C TYR A 48 -5.19 1.26 20.83
N GLY A 49 -5.37 0.35 19.87
CA GLY A 49 -5.78 -1.02 20.12
C GLY A 49 -7.27 -1.22 20.39
N SER A 50 -8.08 -0.17 20.45
CA SER A 50 -9.54 -0.30 20.53
C SER A 50 -10.15 -0.89 19.26
N PRO A 51 -11.37 -1.46 19.31
CA PRO A 51 -12.06 -1.95 18.10
C PRO A 51 -12.16 -0.90 16.99
N VAL A 52 -12.38 0.36 17.35
CA VAL A 52 -12.44 1.48 16.39
C VAL A 52 -11.08 1.75 15.77
N ALA A 53 -10.00 1.68 16.55
CA ALA A 53 -8.62 1.83 16.04
C ALA A 53 -8.27 0.70 15.05
N VAL A 54 -8.66 -0.53 15.36
CA VAL A 54 -8.45 -1.70 14.49
C VAL A 54 -9.24 -1.55 13.19
N GLU A 55 -10.50 -1.11 13.29
CA GLU A 55 -11.35 -0.84 12.12
C GLU A 55 -10.75 0.25 11.23
N PHE A 56 -10.38 1.40 11.81
CA PHE A 56 -9.72 2.50 11.08
C PHE A 56 -8.46 2.00 10.35
N THR A 57 -7.60 1.29 11.06
CA THR A 57 -6.34 0.78 10.51
C THR A 57 -6.59 -0.22 9.39
N SER A 58 -7.59 -1.09 9.53
CA SER A 58 -7.96 -2.06 8.49
C SER A 58 -8.44 -1.36 7.21
N VAL A 59 -9.30 -0.35 7.31
CA VAL A 59 -9.77 0.44 6.16
C VAL A 59 -8.62 1.22 5.53
N TYR A 60 -7.78 1.86 6.34
CA TYR A 60 -6.63 2.63 5.86
C TYR A 60 -5.65 1.77 5.03
N PHE A 61 -5.24 0.61 5.57
CA PHE A 61 -4.31 -0.27 4.85
C PHE A 61 -4.95 -0.98 3.67
N MET A 62 -6.24 -1.26 3.72
CA MET A 62 -6.98 -1.73 2.55
C MET A 62 -6.95 -0.70 1.41
N LEU A 63 -7.19 0.59 1.71
CA LEU A 63 -7.10 1.68 0.75
C LEU A 63 -5.69 1.85 0.18
N LEU A 64 -4.68 1.82 1.05
CA LEU A 64 -3.29 1.92 0.64
C LEU A 64 -2.90 0.79 -0.33
N ASN A 65 -3.34 -0.43 -0.03
CA ASN A 65 -3.13 -1.58 -0.90
C ASN A 65 -3.88 -1.44 -2.23
N TYR A 66 -5.18 -1.09 -2.20
CA TYR A 66 -5.98 -0.93 -3.40
C TYR A 66 -5.35 0.07 -4.37
N TRP A 67 -5.10 1.30 -3.91
CA TRP A 67 -4.56 2.35 -4.75
C TRP A 67 -3.10 2.10 -5.20
N SER A 68 -2.32 1.35 -4.40
CA SER A 68 -0.99 0.93 -4.84
C SER A 68 -1.05 -0.11 -5.96
N LEU A 69 -2.04 -1.01 -5.94
CA LEU A 69 -2.30 -1.97 -7.02
C LEU A 69 -2.76 -1.28 -8.29
N VAL A 70 -3.72 -0.36 -8.18
CA VAL A 70 -4.18 0.46 -9.33
C VAL A 70 -3.01 1.17 -9.99
N ALA A 71 -2.19 1.88 -9.20
CA ALA A 71 -1.05 2.62 -9.75
C ALA A 71 0.00 1.71 -10.39
N SER A 72 0.29 0.54 -9.79
CA SER A 72 1.26 -0.41 -10.34
C SER A 72 0.74 -1.08 -11.63
N ASN A 73 -0.56 -1.36 -11.72
CA ASN A 73 -1.20 -1.86 -12.93
C ASN A 73 -1.19 -0.82 -14.06
N GLU A 74 -1.51 0.44 -13.76
CA GLU A 74 -1.39 1.53 -14.73
C GLU A 74 0.02 1.69 -15.27
N ILE A 75 1.05 1.58 -14.42
CA ILE A 75 2.46 1.63 -14.85
C ILE A 75 2.78 0.43 -15.76
N ALA A 76 2.31 -0.77 -15.42
CA ALA A 76 2.51 -1.96 -16.25
C ALA A 76 1.88 -1.78 -17.64
N LYS A 77 0.65 -1.23 -17.72
CA LYS A 77 -0.02 -0.91 -18.98
C LYS A 77 0.77 0.09 -19.82
N GLU A 78 1.24 1.17 -19.20
CA GLU A 78 1.98 2.25 -19.89
C GLU A 78 3.33 1.79 -20.42
N ARG A 79 4.01 0.90 -19.67
CA ARG A 79 5.35 0.43 -20.00
C ARG A 79 5.38 -0.88 -20.79
N HIS A 80 4.23 -1.56 -20.88
CA HIS A 80 4.12 -2.91 -21.45
C HIS A 80 5.09 -3.90 -20.78
N GLU A 81 5.24 -3.78 -19.46
CA GLU A 81 6.20 -4.53 -18.68
C GLU A 81 5.63 -4.88 -17.29
N THR A 82 5.95 -6.07 -16.81
CA THR A 82 5.58 -6.56 -15.47
C THR A 82 6.84 -6.97 -14.72
N PHE A 83 6.74 -7.11 -13.39
CA PHE A 83 7.83 -7.70 -12.63
C PHE A 83 8.10 -9.16 -13.08
N HIS A 84 9.33 -9.61 -12.88
CA HIS A 84 9.79 -10.93 -13.34
C HIS A 84 8.99 -12.08 -12.70
N ASN A 85 8.57 -13.05 -13.50
CA ASN A 85 7.72 -14.18 -13.10
C ASN A 85 6.32 -13.77 -12.60
N PHE A 86 5.77 -12.64 -13.05
CA PHE A 86 4.39 -12.25 -12.74
C PHE A 86 3.40 -13.40 -12.96
N GLU A 87 3.56 -14.15 -14.05
CA GLU A 87 2.68 -15.27 -14.45
C GLU A 87 2.61 -16.40 -13.42
N LYS A 88 3.58 -16.48 -12.49
CA LYS A 88 3.60 -17.48 -11.40
C LYS A 88 3.04 -16.92 -10.09
N SER A 89 2.61 -15.68 -10.08
CA SER A 89 2.15 -15.01 -8.87
C SER A 89 0.65 -15.23 -8.63
N LYS A 90 0.23 -15.03 -7.39
CA LYS A 90 -1.19 -15.00 -7.01
C LYS A 90 -1.96 -13.82 -7.60
N TYR A 91 -1.27 -12.89 -8.22
CA TYR A 91 -1.88 -11.80 -8.96
C TYR A 91 -2.34 -12.26 -10.34
N ALA A 92 -1.53 -13.07 -11.02
CA ALA A 92 -1.82 -13.58 -12.35
C ALA A 92 -2.99 -14.57 -12.36
N ASP A 93 -3.12 -15.43 -11.35
CA ASP A 93 -4.26 -16.35 -11.20
C ASP A 93 -5.48 -15.69 -10.50
N GLY A 94 -5.33 -14.46 -10.02
CA GLY A 94 -6.36 -13.70 -9.34
C GLY A 94 -6.66 -14.12 -7.90
N SER A 95 -6.04 -15.16 -7.37
CA SER A 95 -6.31 -15.66 -6.00
C SER A 95 -5.94 -14.66 -4.90
N TYR A 96 -5.04 -13.73 -5.18
CA TYR A 96 -4.71 -12.63 -4.27
C TYR A 96 -5.95 -11.80 -3.90
N PHE A 97 -6.88 -11.64 -4.83
CA PHE A 97 -8.06 -10.77 -4.68
C PHE A 97 -9.23 -11.44 -3.97
N ASP A 98 -9.23 -12.76 -3.80
CA ASP A 98 -10.37 -13.50 -3.27
C ASP A 98 -10.86 -12.99 -1.92
N LYS A 99 -9.94 -12.63 -1.02
CA LYS A 99 -10.29 -12.05 0.28
C LYS A 99 -10.95 -10.68 0.18
N TYR A 100 -10.68 -9.91 -0.89
CA TYR A 100 -11.24 -8.57 -1.08
C TYR A 100 -12.59 -8.58 -1.79
N VAL A 101 -12.82 -9.57 -2.67
CA VAL A 101 -14.09 -9.74 -3.37
C VAL A 101 -15.12 -10.55 -2.56
N SER A 102 -14.67 -11.26 -1.50
CA SER A 102 -15.54 -12.10 -0.68
C SER A 102 -16.38 -11.34 0.36
N LYS A 103 -15.96 -10.12 0.74
CA LYS A 103 -16.65 -9.30 1.74
C LYS A 103 -16.38 -7.82 1.56
N ASP A 104 -17.29 -6.99 2.08
CA ASP A 104 -17.09 -5.55 2.18
C ASP A 104 -16.05 -5.20 3.25
N TRP A 105 -15.04 -4.41 2.86
CA TRP A 105 -13.97 -3.88 3.71
C TRP A 105 -14.17 -2.44 4.13
N GLY A 106 -15.30 -1.83 3.75
CA GLY A 106 -15.63 -0.46 4.09
C GLY A 106 -15.82 -0.22 5.59
N PRO A 107 -15.82 1.06 6.02
CA PRO A 107 -16.01 1.44 7.41
C PRO A 107 -17.42 1.09 7.90
N LYS A 108 -17.53 0.59 9.13
CA LYS A 108 -18.80 0.15 9.74
C LYS A 108 -19.28 1.12 10.80
N SER A 109 -18.40 1.55 11.71
CA SER A 109 -18.75 2.50 12.78
C SER A 109 -18.90 3.92 12.23
N ASP A 110 -19.80 4.71 12.84
CA ASP A 110 -20.08 6.08 12.38
C ASP A 110 -18.87 6.99 12.49
N LEU A 111 -18.02 6.78 13.51
CA LEU A 111 -16.79 7.54 13.66
C LEU A 111 -15.82 7.26 12.49
N VAL A 112 -15.60 5.99 12.16
CA VAL A 112 -14.69 5.63 11.05
C VAL A 112 -15.29 6.07 9.70
N LYS A 113 -16.61 5.94 9.48
CA LYS A 113 -17.29 6.50 8.30
C LYS A 113 -17.04 7.99 8.16
N LYS A 114 -17.14 8.75 9.26
CA LYS A 114 -16.87 10.19 9.27
C LYS A 114 -15.42 10.52 8.90
N LEU A 115 -14.45 9.74 9.38
CA LEU A 115 -13.03 9.96 9.08
C LEU A 115 -12.70 9.72 7.59
N PHE A 116 -13.45 8.86 6.92
CA PHE A 116 -13.28 8.55 5.49
C PHE A 116 -14.36 9.18 4.59
N ALA A 117 -15.18 10.11 5.08
CA ALA A 117 -16.35 10.64 4.36
C ALA A 117 -16.05 11.23 2.97
N ASN A 118 -14.84 11.77 2.77
CA ASN A 118 -14.42 12.39 1.51
C ASN A 118 -13.46 11.50 0.69
N ILE A 119 -13.37 10.22 1.03
CA ILE A 119 -12.45 9.27 0.38
C ILE A 119 -13.29 8.19 -0.28
N HIS A 120 -13.02 7.92 -1.55
CA HIS A 120 -13.64 6.79 -2.22
C HIS A 120 -13.18 5.46 -1.58
N ILE A 121 -14.14 4.72 -1.05
CA ILE A 121 -13.93 3.39 -0.50
C ILE A 121 -14.22 2.36 -1.60
N PRO A 122 -13.25 1.56 -2.03
CA PRO A 122 -13.46 0.56 -3.06
C PRO A 122 -14.55 -0.45 -2.66
N THR A 123 -15.52 -0.61 -3.54
CA THR A 123 -16.59 -1.60 -3.42
C THR A 123 -16.09 -2.99 -3.86
N ILE A 124 -16.91 -4.02 -3.63
CA ILE A 124 -16.62 -5.37 -4.14
C ILE A 124 -16.47 -5.36 -5.67
N ASP A 125 -17.26 -4.54 -6.38
CA ASP A 125 -17.17 -4.46 -7.84
C ASP A 125 -15.93 -3.71 -8.31
N ASP A 126 -15.47 -2.70 -7.58
CA ASP A 126 -14.17 -2.07 -7.83
C ASP A 126 -13.01 -3.08 -7.67
N TRP A 127 -13.07 -3.93 -6.64
CA TRP A 127 -12.09 -4.99 -6.44
C TRP A 127 -12.12 -6.07 -7.53
N LYS A 128 -13.31 -6.46 -8.02
CA LYS A 128 -13.45 -7.38 -9.15
C LYS A 128 -12.85 -6.79 -10.42
N LYS A 129 -13.19 -5.53 -10.72
CA LYS A 129 -12.62 -4.82 -11.86
C LYS A 129 -11.09 -4.74 -11.78
N LEU A 130 -10.54 -4.39 -10.60
CA LEU A 130 -9.09 -4.35 -10.41
C LEU A 130 -8.46 -5.74 -10.57
N LYS A 131 -9.12 -6.81 -10.10
CA LYS A 131 -8.70 -8.20 -10.32
C LYS A 131 -8.57 -8.48 -11.83
N ASP A 132 -9.62 -8.19 -12.59
CA ASP A 132 -9.65 -8.44 -14.05
C ASP A 132 -8.57 -7.60 -14.77
N ASP A 133 -8.42 -6.33 -14.42
CA ASP A 133 -7.39 -5.44 -14.96
C ASP A 133 -5.97 -5.96 -14.66
N VAL A 134 -5.70 -6.43 -13.44
CA VAL A 134 -4.39 -6.96 -13.06
C VAL A 134 -4.10 -8.31 -13.71
N MET A 135 -5.10 -9.19 -13.84
CA MET A 135 -4.94 -10.45 -14.57
C MET A 135 -4.66 -10.24 -16.06
N ALA A 136 -5.22 -9.17 -16.65
CA ALA A 136 -5.02 -8.87 -18.07
C ALA A 136 -3.67 -8.19 -18.36
N ASP A 137 -3.28 -7.19 -17.57
CA ASP A 137 -2.17 -6.28 -17.88
C ASP A 137 -1.00 -6.40 -16.89
N GLY A 138 -1.18 -7.13 -15.80
CA GLY A 138 -0.16 -7.36 -14.79
C GLY A 138 0.08 -6.22 -13.80
N LEU A 139 1.19 -6.34 -13.08
CA LEU A 139 1.71 -5.33 -12.14
C LEU A 139 3.18 -5.06 -12.47
N TYR A 140 3.57 -3.80 -12.41
CA TYR A 140 4.96 -3.40 -12.61
C TYR A 140 5.82 -3.70 -11.40
N ASN A 141 5.32 -3.40 -10.18
CA ASN A 141 6.06 -3.57 -8.93
C ASN A 141 5.67 -4.87 -8.22
N GLU A 142 6.62 -5.75 -7.92
CA GLU A 142 6.40 -6.99 -7.17
C GLU A 142 5.98 -6.69 -5.72
N TYR A 143 6.79 -5.90 -5.00
CA TYR A 143 6.47 -5.40 -3.66
C TYR A 143 6.16 -3.92 -3.75
N ARG A 144 5.09 -3.50 -3.06
CA ARG A 144 4.62 -2.10 -3.10
C ARG A 144 4.56 -1.46 -1.73
N LEU A 145 4.31 -2.25 -0.69
CA LEU A 145 4.08 -1.76 0.66
C LEU A 145 5.16 -2.24 1.61
N ALA A 146 5.65 -1.34 2.47
CA ALA A 146 6.56 -1.67 3.56
C ALA A 146 6.34 -0.71 4.73
N VAL A 147 6.22 -1.23 5.93
CA VAL A 147 6.17 -0.41 7.15
C VAL A 147 7.55 -0.41 7.76
N ALA A 148 8.32 0.63 7.46
CA ALA A 148 9.69 0.78 7.95
C ALA A 148 9.72 1.51 9.31
N PRO A 149 10.72 1.27 10.16
CA PRO A 149 11.02 2.12 11.31
C PRO A 149 11.58 3.46 10.79
N ASN A 150 10.88 4.56 11.03
CA ASN A 150 11.18 5.87 10.45
C ASN A 150 11.37 6.98 11.51
N GLY A 151 12.21 6.73 12.51
CA GLY A 151 12.45 7.64 13.62
C GLY A 151 12.83 9.06 13.17
N SER A 152 13.92 9.23 12.40
CA SER A 152 14.36 10.55 11.94
C SER A 152 13.33 11.27 11.07
N THR A 153 12.68 10.55 10.16
CA THR A 153 11.64 11.11 9.29
C THR A 153 10.42 11.58 10.10
N SER A 154 10.07 10.88 11.17
CA SER A 154 8.96 11.26 12.03
C SER A 154 9.22 12.57 12.77
N TYR A 155 10.45 12.85 13.18
CA TYR A 155 10.82 14.15 13.78
C TYR A 155 10.65 15.32 12.80
N ILE A 156 11.05 15.12 11.53
CA ILE A 156 10.90 16.16 10.50
C ILE A 156 9.41 16.48 10.26
N ASN A 157 8.55 15.46 10.33
CA ASN A 157 7.12 15.60 10.07
C ASN A 157 6.28 15.85 11.34
N ASP A 158 6.89 16.10 12.48
CA ASP A 158 6.21 16.28 13.77
C ASP A 158 5.16 15.19 14.03
N SER A 159 5.59 13.93 13.89
CA SER A 159 4.72 12.77 13.87
C SER A 159 5.27 11.65 14.77
N THR A 160 4.42 10.72 15.16
CA THR A 160 4.89 9.49 15.84
C THR A 160 5.54 8.54 14.83
N ALA A 161 6.61 7.85 15.26
CA ALA A 161 7.33 6.92 14.41
C ALA A 161 6.48 5.68 14.10
N SER A 162 6.55 5.20 12.86
CA SER A 162 5.91 3.98 12.41
C SER A 162 4.42 3.90 12.75
N LEU A 163 3.92 2.72 13.07
CA LEU A 163 2.53 2.45 13.46
C LEU A 163 2.37 2.25 14.98
N THR A 164 3.47 2.16 15.71
CA THR A 164 3.48 1.82 17.13
C THR A 164 3.10 3.00 18.03
N PRO A 165 2.56 2.76 19.22
CA PRO A 165 2.37 3.80 20.21
C PRO A 165 3.71 4.34 20.71
N ILE A 166 3.69 5.53 21.31
CA ILE A 166 4.86 6.10 21.99
C ILE A 166 5.23 5.18 23.18
N ILE A 167 6.45 4.66 23.16
CA ILE A 167 6.94 3.74 24.20
C ILE A 167 7.74 4.50 25.28
N ASN A 168 8.49 5.54 24.86
CA ASN A 168 9.31 6.39 25.73
C ASN A 168 8.87 7.84 25.62
N ARG A 169 8.84 8.53 26.75
CA ARG A 169 8.64 9.99 26.86
C ARG A 169 9.98 10.69 26.98
#